data_bd223ac9bdb136aebb55695361d7f922
#
_entry.id   bd223ac9bdb136aebb55695361d7f922
#
_cell.length_a   1.000
_cell.length_b   1.000
_cell.length_c   1.000
_cell.angle_alpha   90.00
_cell.angle_beta   90.00
_cell.angle_gamma   90.00
#
_symmetry.space_group_name_H-M   'P 1'
#
loop_
_entity.id
_entity.type
_entity.pdbx_description
1 polymer ?
#
loop_
_entity_poly.entity_id
_entity_poly.type
_entity_poly.pdbx_seq_one_letter_code
_entity_poly.pdbx_strand_id
1 'polypeptide(L)'
;MATSEREFTLAEARALMPEVLSKADEIVRLRADLAELAHELNTEGSSPFGGIPEAKAYEARLEEHLAWFGEQGIEVKGLAPLLIDFPARIDGRSVRLCWLEGDRELAWYHLSELGFIGRRPLS
;
A
#
# COMPACT_ATOMS: atom_id res chain seq x y z
N MET A 1 17.91 5.80 19.40
CA MET A 1 18.73 5.48 18.26
C MET A 1 17.92 5.56 16.98
N ALA A 2 18.40 6.30 16.04
CA ALA A 2 17.72 6.39 14.75
C ALA A 2 17.95 5.10 13.96
N THR A 3 16.87 4.52 13.47
CA THR A 3 16.97 3.44 12.52
C THR A 3 17.17 4.04 11.15
N SER A 4 18.18 3.56 10.45
CA SER A 4 18.37 3.95 9.05
C SER A 4 17.17 3.46 8.26
N GLU A 5 16.59 4.35 7.51
CA GLU A 5 15.59 3.97 6.53
C GLU A 5 16.22 3.04 5.51
N ARG A 6 15.53 1.96 5.18
CA ARG A 6 15.96 1.12 4.07
C ARG A 6 15.85 1.93 2.79
N GLU A 7 16.89 1.91 1.98
CA GLU A 7 16.86 2.47 0.63
C GLU A 7 16.90 1.34 -0.38
N PHE A 8 16.07 1.43 -1.38
CA PHE A 8 15.98 0.44 -2.44
C PHE A 8 16.71 0.94 -3.67
N THR A 9 17.38 0.05 -4.38
CA THR A 9 17.68 0.31 -5.78
C THR A 9 16.40 0.06 -6.58
N LEU A 10 16.32 0.59 -7.78
CA LEU A 10 15.19 0.33 -8.66
C LEU A 10 15.02 -1.17 -8.92
N ALA A 11 16.14 -1.88 -9.13
CA ALA A 11 16.11 -3.32 -9.34
C ALA A 11 15.56 -4.07 -8.13
N GLU A 12 15.97 -3.68 -6.91
CA GLU A 12 15.46 -4.28 -5.68
C GLU A 12 13.96 -4.04 -5.52
N ALA A 13 13.51 -2.80 -5.75
CA ALA A 13 12.11 -2.46 -5.66
C ALA A 13 11.29 -3.24 -6.69
N ARG A 14 11.76 -3.30 -7.92
CA ARG A 14 11.07 -4.05 -8.98
C ARG A 14 11.02 -5.55 -8.70
N ALA A 15 12.03 -6.09 -8.03
CA ALA A 15 12.05 -7.49 -7.64
C ALA A 15 10.96 -7.84 -6.62
N LEU A 16 10.52 -6.85 -5.81
CA LEU A 16 9.44 -7.04 -4.86
C LEU A 16 8.04 -6.86 -5.48
N MET A 17 7.96 -6.30 -6.68
CA MET A 17 6.65 -5.98 -7.27
C MET A 17 5.70 -7.17 -7.41
N PRO A 18 6.14 -8.39 -7.75
CA PRO A 18 5.19 -9.51 -7.75
C PRO A 18 4.49 -9.71 -6.40
N GLU A 19 5.24 -9.62 -5.29
CA GLU A 19 4.64 -9.71 -3.96
C GLU A 19 3.79 -8.49 -3.64
N VAL A 20 4.24 -7.30 -4.03
CA VAL A 20 3.48 -6.06 -3.85
C VAL A 20 2.12 -6.17 -4.55
N LEU A 21 2.11 -6.63 -5.79
CA LEU A 21 0.85 -6.76 -6.55
C LEU A 21 -0.08 -7.78 -5.92
N SER A 22 0.46 -8.88 -5.42
CA SER A 22 -0.32 -9.90 -4.72
C SER A 22 -0.93 -9.35 -3.43
N LYS A 23 -0.13 -8.64 -2.62
CA LYS A 23 -0.60 -8.01 -1.39
C LYS A 23 -1.64 -6.93 -1.68
N ALA A 24 -1.41 -6.13 -2.72
CA ALA A 24 -2.34 -5.08 -3.14
C ALA A 24 -3.70 -5.66 -3.53
N ASP A 25 -3.70 -6.76 -4.27
CA ASP A 25 -4.93 -7.44 -4.67
C ASP A 25 -5.73 -7.89 -3.44
N GLU A 26 -5.07 -8.49 -2.46
CA GLU A 26 -5.70 -8.90 -1.21
C GLU A 26 -6.24 -7.70 -0.42
N ILE A 27 -5.47 -6.62 -0.34
CA ILE A 27 -5.87 -5.39 0.36
C ILE A 27 -7.13 -4.81 -0.29
N VAL A 28 -7.16 -4.73 -1.61
CA VAL A 28 -8.33 -4.20 -2.35
C VAL A 28 -9.58 -5.01 -2.05
N ARG A 29 -9.46 -6.34 -2.06
CA ARG A 29 -10.59 -7.24 -1.78
C ARG A 29 -11.06 -7.13 -0.33
N LEU A 30 -10.14 -7.15 0.63
CA LEU A 30 -10.47 -7.03 2.05
C LEU A 30 -11.11 -5.67 2.35
N ARG A 31 -10.58 -4.62 1.76
CA ARG A 31 -11.10 -3.27 1.91
C ARG A 31 -12.54 -3.18 1.41
N ALA A 32 -12.83 -3.77 0.25
CA ALA A 32 -14.17 -3.79 -0.32
C ALA A 32 -15.14 -4.63 0.51
N ASP A 33 -14.70 -5.84 0.91
CA ASP A 33 -15.53 -6.72 1.72
C ASP A 33 -15.90 -6.08 3.06
N LEU A 34 -14.92 -5.45 3.70
CA LEU A 34 -15.13 -4.75 4.96
C LEU A 34 -16.10 -3.57 4.78
N ALA A 35 -15.92 -2.79 3.72
CA ALA A 35 -16.78 -1.64 3.45
C ALA A 35 -18.22 -2.07 3.20
N GLU A 36 -18.44 -3.13 2.44
CA GLU A 36 -19.77 -3.67 2.17
C GLU A 36 -20.42 -4.20 3.44
N LEU A 37 -19.68 -4.98 4.23
CA LEU A 37 -20.20 -5.52 5.49
C LEU A 37 -20.55 -4.39 6.46
N ALA A 38 -19.66 -3.41 6.62
CA ALA A 38 -19.91 -2.28 7.52
C ALA A 38 -21.13 -1.49 7.08
N HIS A 39 -21.30 -1.28 5.78
CA HIS A 39 -22.45 -0.57 5.23
C HIS A 39 -23.76 -1.33 5.56
N GLU A 40 -23.79 -2.64 5.34
CA GLU A 40 -24.96 -3.46 5.62
C GLU A 40 -25.30 -3.48 7.11
N LEU A 41 -24.29 -3.60 7.99
CA LEU A 41 -24.52 -3.57 9.43
C LEU A 41 -25.06 -2.22 9.88
N ASN A 42 -24.59 -1.12 9.28
CA ASN A 42 -25.05 0.22 9.64
C ASN A 42 -26.44 0.54 9.11
N THR A 43 -26.80 0.04 7.93
CA THR A 43 -28.08 0.38 7.29
C THR A 43 -29.16 -0.64 7.59
N GLU A 44 -28.83 -1.93 7.62
CA GLU A 44 -29.81 -3.03 7.79
C GLU A 44 -29.77 -3.62 9.19
N GLY A 45 -28.76 -3.34 9.99
CA GLY A 45 -28.56 -3.94 11.31
C GLY A 45 -28.02 -5.37 11.26
N SER A 46 -27.97 -5.98 10.06
CA SER A 46 -27.48 -7.34 9.87
C SER A 46 -26.99 -7.53 8.45
N SER A 47 -26.19 -8.56 8.22
CA SER A 47 -25.69 -8.92 6.91
C SER A 47 -25.63 -10.43 6.76
N PRO A 48 -25.94 -10.97 5.57
CA PRO A 48 -25.75 -12.41 5.31
C PRO A 48 -24.28 -12.81 5.31
N PHE A 49 -23.34 -11.85 5.23
CA PHE A 49 -21.89 -12.13 5.22
C PHE A 49 -21.27 -12.11 6.60
N GLY A 50 -22.05 -11.84 7.67
CA GLY A 50 -21.54 -11.90 9.03
C GLY A 50 -21.95 -10.70 9.87
N GLY A 51 -21.27 -10.52 10.99
CA GLY A 51 -21.50 -9.46 11.95
C GLY A 51 -20.19 -8.80 12.38
N ILE A 52 -20.19 -8.25 13.60
CA ILE A 52 -19.02 -7.57 14.15
C ILE A 52 -17.78 -8.48 14.19
N PRO A 53 -17.87 -9.77 14.60
CA PRO A 53 -16.69 -10.64 14.59
C PRO A 53 -16.05 -10.78 13.21
N GLU A 54 -16.85 -10.90 12.16
CA GLU A 54 -16.34 -11.00 10.78
C GLU A 54 -15.71 -9.69 10.33
N ALA A 55 -16.30 -8.55 10.70
CA ALA A 55 -15.71 -7.24 10.41
C ALA A 55 -14.33 -7.10 11.07
N LYS A 56 -14.21 -7.53 12.33
CA LYS A 56 -12.94 -7.49 13.05
C LYS A 56 -11.89 -8.42 12.43
N ALA A 57 -12.32 -9.58 11.93
CA ALA A 57 -11.43 -10.50 11.23
C ALA A 57 -10.90 -9.89 9.93
N TYR A 58 -11.75 -9.21 9.16
CA TYR A 58 -11.30 -8.49 7.96
C TYR A 58 -10.30 -7.38 8.29
N GLU A 59 -10.57 -6.61 9.35
CA GLU A 59 -9.65 -5.56 9.80
C GLU A 59 -8.28 -6.14 10.16
N ALA A 60 -8.27 -7.24 10.91
CA ALA A 60 -7.01 -7.88 11.32
C ALA A 60 -6.20 -8.37 10.13
N ARG A 61 -6.86 -8.98 9.15
CA ARG A 61 -6.17 -9.44 7.93
C ARG A 61 -5.65 -8.28 7.10
N LEU A 62 -6.42 -7.19 7.03
CA LEU A 62 -5.99 -5.98 6.33
C LEU A 62 -4.73 -5.40 6.99
N GLU A 63 -4.71 -5.33 8.31
CA GLU A 63 -3.56 -4.86 9.08
C GLU A 63 -2.33 -5.73 8.86
N GLU A 64 -2.50 -7.05 8.78
CA GLU A 64 -1.40 -7.97 8.50
C GLU A 64 -0.75 -7.69 7.14
N HIS A 65 -1.58 -7.49 6.12
CA HIS A 65 -1.07 -7.17 4.77
C HIS A 65 -0.38 -5.81 4.75
N LEU A 66 -0.93 -4.82 5.44
CA LEU A 66 -0.32 -3.50 5.53
C LEU A 66 1.01 -3.56 6.29
N ALA A 67 1.08 -4.36 7.36
CA ALA A 67 2.30 -4.53 8.14
C ALA A 67 3.44 -5.11 7.30
N TRP A 68 3.13 -5.99 6.34
CA TRP A 68 4.14 -6.55 5.46
C TRP A 68 4.93 -5.45 4.74
N PHE A 69 4.25 -4.40 4.26
CA PHE A 69 4.93 -3.28 3.59
C PHE A 69 5.94 -2.61 4.51
N GLY A 70 5.53 -2.32 5.74
CA GLY A 70 6.42 -1.72 6.74
C GLY A 70 7.62 -2.60 7.06
N GLU A 71 7.40 -3.91 7.14
CA GLU A 71 8.48 -4.89 7.38
C GLU A 71 9.50 -4.89 6.25
N GLN A 72 9.07 -4.63 5.02
CA GLN A 72 9.95 -4.53 3.87
C GLN A 72 10.64 -3.16 3.77
N GLY A 73 10.24 -2.19 4.56
CA GLY A 73 10.74 -0.83 4.46
C GLY A 73 10.01 0.02 3.43
N ILE A 74 8.84 -0.44 2.99
CA ILE A 74 7.98 0.27 2.03
C ILE A 74 6.98 1.10 2.82
N GLU A 75 6.80 2.36 2.44
CA GLU A 75 5.89 3.28 3.11
C GLU A 75 4.50 3.21 2.47
N VAL A 76 3.48 3.01 3.30
CA VAL A 76 2.08 3.08 2.83
C VAL A 76 1.59 4.50 3.06
N LYS A 77 1.30 5.22 1.98
CA LYS A 77 0.90 6.63 2.01
C LYS A 77 -0.61 6.84 1.90
N GLY A 78 -1.31 5.86 1.36
CA GLY A 78 -2.77 5.92 1.24
C GLY A 78 -3.33 4.52 1.10
N LEU A 79 -4.58 4.34 1.54
CA LEU A 79 -5.22 3.03 1.53
C LEU A 79 -6.30 2.91 0.45
N ALA A 80 -6.97 3.99 0.12
CA ALA A 80 -8.03 3.98 -0.87
C ALA A 80 -8.00 5.26 -1.71
N PRO A 81 -7.27 5.27 -2.83
CA PRO A 81 -6.52 4.14 -3.42
C PRO A 81 -5.25 3.81 -2.64
N LEU A 82 -4.77 2.59 -2.81
CA LEU A 82 -3.51 2.19 -2.20
C LEU A 82 -2.37 2.92 -2.90
N LEU A 83 -1.56 3.58 -2.10
CA LEU A 83 -0.41 4.35 -2.59
C LEU A 83 0.79 3.98 -1.74
N ILE A 84 1.86 3.53 -2.36
CA ILE A 84 3.07 3.11 -1.66
C ILE A 84 4.30 3.77 -2.25
N ASP A 85 5.29 3.99 -1.40
CA ASP A 85 6.55 4.62 -1.74
C ASP A 85 7.72 3.75 -1.26
N PHE A 86 8.70 3.55 -2.14
CA PHE A 86 9.95 2.87 -1.82
C PHE A 86 11.02 3.94 -1.64
N PRO A 87 11.59 4.11 -0.43
CA PRO A 87 12.71 5.05 -0.26
C PRO A 87 13.89 4.66 -1.16
N ALA A 88 14.45 5.62 -1.85
CA ALA A 88 15.53 5.38 -2.82
C ALA A 88 16.37 6.63 -3.02
N ARG A 89 17.43 6.52 -3.83
CA ARG A 89 18.24 7.65 -4.27
C ARG A 89 18.40 7.58 -5.78
N ILE A 90 18.29 8.75 -6.40
CA ILE A 90 18.61 8.92 -7.83
C ILE A 90 19.55 10.10 -7.92
N ASP A 91 20.75 9.83 -8.46
CA ASP A 91 21.79 10.87 -8.62
C ASP A 91 22.10 11.59 -7.30
N GLY A 92 22.15 10.83 -6.19
CA GLY A 92 22.45 11.35 -4.87
C GLY A 92 21.31 12.03 -4.17
N ARG A 93 20.16 12.16 -4.80
CA ARG A 93 18.97 12.82 -4.22
C ARG A 93 18.02 11.79 -3.64
N SER A 94 17.48 12.12 -2.47
CA SER A 94 16.46 11.29 -1.83
C SER A 94 15.15 11.36 -2.61
N VAL A 95 14.67 10.20 -3.02
CA VAL A 95 13.41 10.09 -3.79
C VAL A 95 12.55 8.99 -3.20
N ARG A 96 11.34 8.91 -3.70
CA ARG A 96 10.42 7.79 -3.44
C ARG A 96 10.03 7.21 -4.79
N LEU A 97 10.26 5.90 -4.95
CA LEU A 97 9.72 5.17 -6.11
C LEU A 97 8.26 4.92 -5.78
N CYS A 98 7.37 5.39 -6.63
CA CYS A 98 5.96 5.54 -6.28
C CYS A 98 5.08 4.61 -7.11
N TRP A 99 4.27 3.81 -6.42
CA TRP A 99 3.29 2.94 -7.05
C TRP A 99 1.88 3.28 -6.54
N LEU A 100 0.98 3.51 -7.47
CA LEU A 100 -0.42 3.80 -7.17
C LEU A 100 -1.28 2.63 -7.66
N GLU A 101 -2.27 2.26 -6.87
CA GLU A 101 -3.25 1.25 -7.23
C GLU A 101 -3.75 1.48 -8.66
N GLY A 102 -3.63 0.46 -9.50
CA GLY A 102 -3.94 0.55 -10.92
C GLY A 102 -2.71 0.65 -11.82
N ASP A 103 -1.57 1.07 -11.28
CA ASP A 103 -0.31 1.05 -12.05
C ASP A 103 0.06 -0.41 -12.32
N ARG A 104 0.46 -0.72 -13.54
CA ARG A 104 0.84 -2.09 -13.93
C ARG A 104 2.25 -2.44 -13.45
N GLU A 105 3.09 -1.42 -13.32
CA GLU A 105 4.48 -1.61 -12.93
C GLU A 105 4.98 -0.40 -12.14
N LEU A 106 6.15 -0.55 -11.55
CA LEU A 106 6.80 0.54 -10.81
C LEU A 106 7.55 1.42 -11.82
N ALA A 107 6.94 2.52 -12.21
CA ALA A 107 7.40 3.37 -13.30
C ALA A 107 7.49 4.86 -12.95
N TRP A 108 7.27 5.22 -11.68
CA TRP A 108 7.19 6.62 -11.25
C TRP A 108 8.03 6.87 -10.02
N TYR A 109 8.45 8.12 -9.85
CA TYR A 109 9.13 8.56 -8.65
C TYR A 109 8.80 10.02 -8.35
N HIS A 110 9.05 10.44 -7.14
CA HIS A 110 9.01 11.86 -6.77
C HIS A 110 10.13 12.15 -5.77
N LEU A 111 10.52 13.43 -5.68
CA LEU A 111 11.45 13.84 -4.62
C LEU A 111 10.77 13.61 -3.28
N SER A 112 11.55 13.15 -2.29
CA SER A 112 11.02 12.82 -0.96
C SER A 112 10.24 13.97 -0.33
N GLU A 113 10.66 15.21 -0.60
CA GLU A 113 10.06 16.41 -0.04
C GLU A 113 8.76 16.84 -0.71
N LEU A 114 8.46 16.34 -1.91
CA LEU A 114 7.32 16.84 -2.67
C LEU A 114 6.07 15.97 -2.55
N GLY A 115 6.23 14.68 -2.33
CA GLY A 115 5.12 13.75 -2.30
C GLY A 115 4.54 13.51 -3.70
N PHE A 116 3.34 12.92 -3.73
CA PHE A 116 2.70 12.45 -4.95
C PHE A 116 2.54 13.53 -6.04
N ILE A 117 2.32 14.78 -5.64
CA ILE A 117 2.14 15.88 -6.60
C ILE A 117 3.38 16.09 -7.47
N GLY A 118 4.55 15.70 -6.98
CA GLY A 118 5.81 15.80 -7.72
C GLY A 118 6.15 14.57 -8.55
N ARG A 119 5.21 13.66 -8.74
CA ARG A 119 5.40 12.38 -9.43
C ARG A 119 5.83 12.58 -10.87
N ARG A 120 6.89 11.89 -11.26
CA ARG A 120 7.42 11.91 -12.64
C ARG A 120 7.74 10.49 -13.08
N PRO A 121 7.73 10.25 -14.40
CA PRO A 121 8.12 8.94 -14.91
C PRO A 121 9.61 8.69 -14.71
N LEU A 122 9.93 7.41 -14.49
CA LEU A 122 11.31 6.96 -14.30
C LEU A 122 12.14 6.99 -15.59
N SER A 123 11.51 7.06 -16.72
CA SER A 123 12.23 7.11 -18.00
C SER A 123 11.55 8.05 -18.97
#